data_3720d309bb07156d46f5f4c123104380
#
_entry.id   3720d309bb07156d46f5f4c123104380
#
_cell.length_a   1.000
_cell.length_b   1.000
_cell.length_c   1.000
_cell.angle_alpha   90.00
_cell.angle_beta   90.00
_cell.angle_gamma   90.00
#
_symmetry.space_group_name_H-M   'P 1'
#
loop_
_entity.id
_entity.type
_entity.pdbx_description
1 polymer ?
#
loop_
_entity_poly.entity_id
_entity_poly.type
_entity_poly.pdbx_seq_one_letter_code
_entity_poly.pdbx_strand_id
1 'polypeptide(L)'
;VSLGKQSRKQVQQAREGVYERDGGVCISKGVQGPCGGPVTLQHRVGRGMGGSALYDKEPAFLLTMCNDHNGLETSNADYHRLCQDLGWSVPRWAVERRSITEIPVWYWDGWFYLTGFDRVATTEVAAKNKMEEIYGRKTVD
;
A
#
# COMPACT_ATOMS: atom_id res chain seq x y z
N VAL A 1 -16.08 14.30 -24.45
CA VAL A 1 -15.18 14.22 -23.31
C VAL A 1 -14.20 13.08 -23.53
N SER A 2 -12.95 13.41 -23.47
CA SER A 2 -11.92 12.40 -23.64
C SER A 2 -11.87 11.44 -22.45
N LEU A 3 -11.55 10.19 -22.74
CA LEU A 3 -11.32 9.20 -21.69
C LEU A 3 -10.20 9.63 -20.77
N GLY A 4 -9.17 10.33 -21.30
CA GLY A 4 -8.08 10.85 -20.51
C GLY A 4 -8.51 11.85 -19.44
N LYS A 5 -9.52 12.68 -19.74
CA LYS A 5 -10.04 13.66 -18.76
C LYS A 5 -10.77 12.96 -17.63
N GLN A 6 -11.61 11.98 -17.93
CA GLN A 6 -12.29 11.18 -16.91
C GLN A 6 -11.30 10.40 -16.06
N SER A 7 -10.28 9.83 -16.71
CA SER A 7 -9.24 9.09 -16.01
C SER A 7 -8.47 9.97 -15.02
N ARG A 8 -8.10 11.19 -15.42
CA ARG A 8 -7.41 12.12 -14.52
C ARG A 8 -8.28 12.51 -13.34
N LYS A 9 -9.58 12.70 -13.55
CA LYS A 9 -10.52 13.00 -12.47
C LYS A 9 -10.59 11.86 -11.48
N GLN A 10 -10.68 10.63 -11.98
CA GLN A 10 -10.71 9.43 -11.13
C GLN A 10 -9.42 9.28 -10.33
N VAL A 11 -8.27 9.53 -10.94
CA VAL A 11 -6.98 9.49 -10.25
C VAL A 11 -6.94 10.53 -9.13
N GLN A 12 -7.41 11.74 -9.41
CA GLN A 12 -7.43 12.81 -8.39
C GLN A 12 -8.36 12.46 -7.24
N GLN A 13 -9.54 11.93 -7.53
CA GLN A 13 -10.48 11.49 -6.50
C GLN A 13 -9.90 10.37 -5.64
N ALA A 14 -9.22 9.40 -6.26
CA ALA A 14 -8.55 8.33 -5.53
C ALA A 14 -7.47 8.88 -4.61
N ARG A 15 -6.66 9.81 -5.10
CA ARG A 15 -5.59 10.46 -4.33
C ARG A 15 -6.14 11.16 -3.09
N GLU A 16 -7.15 12.00 -3.28
CA GLU A 16 -7.77 12.74 -2.18
C GLU A 16 -8.39 11.81 -1.14
N GLY A 17 -9.10 10.79 -1.59
CA GLY A 17 -9.74 9.82 -0.71
C GLY A 17 -8.73 8.98 0.07
N VAL A 18 -7.60 8.64 -0.54
CA VAL A 18 -6.53 7.90 0.15
C VAL A 18 -5.89 8.76 1.24
N TYR A 19 -5.60 10.03 0.94
CA TYR A 19 -5.06 10.94 1.96
C TYR A 19 -6.04 11.10 3.12
N GLU A 20 -7.32 11.25 2.85
CA GLU A 20 -8.33 11.35 3.88
C GLU A 20 -8.44 10.06 4.70
N ARG A 21 -8.48 8.90 4.04
CA ARG A 21 -8.52 7.59 4.71
C ARG A 21 -7.35 7.40 5.67
N ASP A 22 -6.16 7.85 5.27
CA ASP A 22 -4.91 7.63 6.01
C ASP A 22 -4.56 8.79 6.95
N GLY A 23 -5.44 9.79 7.06
CA GLY A 23 -5.26 10.92 7.96
C GLY A 23 -4.24 11.96 7.51
N GLY A 24 -3.86 11.94 6.23
CA GLY A 24 -2.92 12.91 5.67
C GLY A 24 -1.48 12.76 6.12
N VAL A 25 -1.12 11.64 6.74
CA VAL A 25 0.23 11.40 7.26
C VAL A 25 0.77 10.08 6.73
N CYS A 26 2.09 9.93 6.75
CA CYS A 26 2.74 8.67 6.44
C CYS A 26 2.19 7.57 7.36
N ILE A 27 1.72 6.46 6.81
CA ILE A 27 1.07 5.42 7.60
C ILE A 27 2.02 4.73 8.59
N SER A 28 3.32 4.85 8.39
CA SER A 28 4.31 4.31 9.34
C SER A 28 4.48 5.20 10.56
N LYS A 29 4.19 6.49 10.45
CA LYS A 29 4.45 7.52 11.46
C LYS A 29 5.86 7.43 12.05
N GLY A 30 6.83 7.03 11.22
CA GLY A 30 8.21 6.95 11.63
C GLY A 30 8.58 5.69 12.41
N VAL A 31 7.66 4.74 12.60
CA VAL A 31 7.94 3.53 13.38
C VAL A 31 9.01 2.67 12.71
N GLN A 32 9.04 2.63 11.38
CA GLN A 32 10.02 1.85 10.62
C GLN A 32 11.13 2.74 10.06
N GLY A 33 11.54 3.73 10.83
CA GLY A 33 12.55 4.72 10.47
C GLY A 33 11.96 6.11 10.40
N PRO A 34 12.79 7.18 10.43
CA PRO A 34 12.27 8.54 10.46
C PRO A 34 11.57 8.91 9.16
N CYS A 35 10.45 9.63 9.29
CA CYS A 35 9.77 10.23 8.15
C CYS A 35 10.52 11.46 7.67
N GLY A 36 10.49 11.69 6.37
CA GLY A 36 11.09 12.88 5.76
C GLY A 36 10.46 13.22 4.43
N GLY A 37 10.43 14.50 4.12
CA GLY A 37 9.83 15.00 2.90
C GLY A 37 8.31 15.02 2.95
N PRO A 38 7.67 15.51 1.87
CA PRO A 38 6.22 15.58 1.79
C PRO A 38 5.60 14.19 1.71
N VAL A 39 4.31 14.09 2.08
CA VAL A 39 3.56 12.86 1.87
C VAL A 39 3.29 12.67 0.38
N THR A 40 3.36 11.43 -0.05
CA THR A 40 3.12 11.02 -1.43
C THR A 40 2.21 9.79 -1.41
N LEU A 41 1.86 9.30 -2.58
CA LEU A 41 1.16 8.03 -2.70
C LEU A 41 2.15 6.94 -3.05
N GLN A 42 2.17 5.88 -2.26
CA GLN A 42 2.89 4.67 -2.61
C GLN A 42 1.93 3.70 -3.28
N HIS A 43 2.33 3.19 -4.43
CA HIS A 43 1.61 2.12 -5.10
C HIS A 43 2.01 0.80 -4.45
N ARG A 44 1.05 0.07 -3.90
CA ARG A 44 1.33 -1.22 -3.26
C ARG A 44 1.86 -2.23 -4.27
N VAL A 45 1.36 -2.17 -5.52
CA VAL A 45 1.91 -2.95 -6.62
C VAL A 45 2.68 -2.00 -7.51
N GLY A 46 3.97 -2.23 -7.66
CA GLY A 46 4.84 -1.38 -8.45
C GLY A 46 4.34 -1.22 -9.88
N ARG A 47 4.46 0.01 -10.40
CA ARG A 47 4.01 0.30 -11.76
C ARG A 47 4.93 -0.24 -12.84
N GLY A 48 6.18 -0.49 -12.57
CA GLY A 48 7.18 -1.07 -13.47
C GLY A 48 6.75 -1.35 -14.90
N MET A 49 7.40 -2.28 -15.56
CA MET A 49 7.00 -2.65 -16.92
C MET A 49 5.63 -3.32 -16.90
N GLY A 50 4.68 -2.74 -17.65
CA GLY A 50 3.32 -3.23 -17.68
C GLY A 50 2.47 -2.84 -16.47
N GLY A 51 2.87 -1.80 -15.73
CA GLY A 51 2.04 -1.26 -14.66
C GLY A 51 0.70 -0.81 -15.18
N SER A 52 -0.38 -1.08 -14.43
CA SER A 52 -1.74 -0.80 -14.86
C SER A 52 -2.20 0.58 -14.41
N ALA A 53 -2.85 1.32 -15.30
CA ALA A 53 -3.51 2.57 -14.95
C ALA A 53 -4.63 2.35 -13.92
N LEU A 54 -5.15 1.14 -13.81
CA LEU A 54 -6.15 0.78 -12.81
C LEU A 54 -5.62 1.02 -11.40
N TYR A 55 -4.33 0.74 -11.16
CA TYR A 55 -3.73 0.90 -9.84
C TYR A 55 -3.72 2.36 -9.36
N ASP A 56 -3.75 3.32 -10.27
CA ASP A 56 -3.83 4.74 -9.92
C ASP A 56 -5.23 5.18 -9.48
N LYS A 57 -6.25 4.40 -9.80
CA LYS A 57 -7.66 4.75 -9.57
C LYS A 57 -8.29 3.97 -8.44
N GLU A 58 -7.67 2.88 -8.03
CA GLU A 58 -8.21 1.99 -7.01
C GLU A 58 -7.55 2.27 -5.66
N PRO A 59 -8.29 2.88 -4.71
CA PRO A 59 -7.69 3.28 -3.43
C PRO A 59 -7.04 2.14 -2.64
N ALA A 60 -7.53 0.92 -2.79
CA ALA A 60 -6.94 -0.23 -2.10
C ALA A 60 -5.51 -0.54 -2.55
N PHE A 61 -5.07 -0.05 -3.71
CA PHE A 61 -3.70 -0.18 -4.20
C PHE A 61 -2.78 0.94 -3.73
N LEU A 62 -3.30 1.94 -3.04
CA LEU A 62 -2.57 3.17 -2.73
C LEU A 62 -2.46 3.38 -1.22
N LEU A 63 -1.30 3.87 -0.78
CA LEU A 63 -1.03 4.20 0.62
C LEU A 63 -0.42 5.59 0.70
N THR A 64 -0.76 6.34 1.76
CA THR A 64 -0.09 7.59 2.07
C THR A 64 1.25 7.30 2.73
N MET A 65 2.33 7.73 2.11
CA MET A 65 3.68 7.46 2.58
C MET A 65 4.53 8.72 2.40
N CYS A 66 5.41 9.01 3.35
CA CYS A 66 6.33 10.14 3.15
C CYS A 66 7.33 9.83 2.04
N ASN A 67 7.92 10.87 1.47
CA ASN A 67 8.85 10.72 0.36
C ASN A 67 10.02 9.79 0.69
N ASP A 68 10.58 9.90 1.89
CA ASP A 68 11.72 9.09 2.29
C ASP A 68 11.35 7.61 2.39
N HIS A 69 10.22 7.26 3.00
CA HIS A 69 9.78 5.87 3.09
C HIS A 69 9.45 5.32 1.70
N ASN A 70 8.80 6.10 0.86
CA ASN A 70 8.46 5.68 -0.50
C ASN A 70 9.71 5.42 -1.35
N GLY A 71 10.73 6.29 -1.23
CA GLY A 71 11.99 6.11 -1.94
C GLY A 71 12.83 4.96 -1.41
N LEU A 72 12.80 4.76 -0.10
CA LEU A 72 13.60 3.72 0.55
C LEU A 72 13.18 2.31 0.11
N GLU A 73 11.92 2.13 -0.20
CA GLU A 73 11.37 0.85 -0.66
C GLU A 73 12.09 0.34 -1.91
N THR A 74 12.47 1.22 -2.82
CA THR A 74 13.16 0.83 -4.08
C THR A 74 14.68 0.82 -3.96
N SER A 75 15.25 1.48 -2.94
CA SER A 75 16.70 1.64 -2.82
C SER A 75 17.35 0.72 -1.78
N ASN A 76 16.57 0.02 -0.96
CA ASN A 76 17.06 -0.83 0.12
C ASN A 76 16.36 -2.17 0.12
N ALA A 77 17.11 -3.25 -0.14
CA ALA A 77 16.55 -4.58 -0.30
C ALA A 77 15.89 -5.11 0.99
N ASP A 78 16.49 -4.85 2.14
CA ASP A 78 15.94 -5.29 3.42
C ASP A 78 14.65 -4.55 3.72
N TYR A 79 14.60 -3.26 3.44
CA TYR A 79 13.38 -2.47 3.63
C TYR A 79 12.30 -2.90 2.64
N HIS A 80 12.65 -3.24 1.40
CA HIS A 80 11.70 -3.76 0.42
C HIS A 80 11.03 -5.03 0.94
N ARG A 81 11.81 -5.94 1.52
CA ARG A 81 11.27 -7.18 2.10
C ARG A 81 10.34 -6.88 3.27
N LEU A 82 10.74 -5.95 4.14
CA LEU A 82 9.89 -5.51 5.23
C LEU A 82 8.57 -4.93 4.70
N CYS A 83 8.63 -4.12 3.65
CA CYS A 83 7.44 -3.56 3.01
C CYS A 83 6.51 -4.67 2.51
N GLN A 84 7.04 -5.76 1.98
CA GLN A 84 6.22 -6.90 1.59
C GLN A 84 5.52 -7.50 2.80
N ASP A 85 6.24 -7.71 3.89
CA ASP A 85 5.68 -8.30 5.11
C ASP A 85 4.62 -7.41 5.76
N LEU A 86 4.71 -6.10 5.57
CA LEU A 86 3.75 -5.14 6.12
C LEU A 86 2.61 -4.80 5.15
N GLY A 87 2.59 -5.39 3.97
CA GLY A 87 1.56 -5.14 2.96
C GLY A 87 1.71 -3.81 2.23
N TRP A 88 2.83 -3.11 2.42
CA TRP A 88 3.12 -1.83 1.76
C TRP A 88 3.61 -2.02 0.33
N SER A 89 4.21 -3.16 0.04
CA SER A 89 4.66 -3.55 -1.30
C SER A 89 4.17 -4.96 -1.57
N VAL A 90 3.47 -5.15 -2.67
CA VAL A 90 2.85 -6.43 -3.02
C VAL A 90 3.32 -6.82 -4.41
N PRO A 91 3.92 -8.01 -4.56
CA PRO A 91 4.36 -8.46 -5.87
C PRO A 91 3.15 -8.77 -6.76
N ARG A 92 3.34 -8.58 -8.05
CA ARG A 92 2.27 -8.74 -9.03
C ARG A 92 1.65 -10.14 -8.99
N TRP A 93 2.47 -11.18 -8.79
CA TRP A 93 1.95 -12.54 -8.74
C TRP A 93 0.91 -12.74 -7.62
N ALA A 94 1.04 -11.98 -6.53
CA ALA A 94 0.11 -12.11 -5.41
C ALA A 94 -1.30 -11.59 -5.77
N VAL A 95 -1.37 -10.51 -6.55
CA VAL A 95 -2.68 -9.95 -6.95
C VAL A 95 -3.26 -10.62 -8.19
N GLU A 96 -2.50 -11.45 -8.87
CA GLU A 96 -3.02 -12.28 -9.95
C GLU A 96 -3.88 -13.43 -9.43
N ARG A 97 -3.70 -13.82 -8.18
CA ARG A 97 -4.40 -14.95 -7.55
C ARG A 97 -5.46 -14.52 -6.55
N ARG A 98 -5.45 -13.28 -6.11
CA ARG A 98 -6.36 -12.77 -5.09
C ARG A 98 -6.52 -11.27 -5.23
N SER A 99 -7.62 -10.74 -4.66
CA SER A 99 -7.83 -9.31 -4.64
C SER A 99 -6.85 -8.62 -3.70
N ILE A 100 -6.44 -7.41 -4.03
CA ILE A 100 -5.62 -6.58 -3.14
C ILE A 100 -6.33 -6.34 -1.79
N THR A 101 -7.66 -6.39 -1.79
CA THR A 101 -8.46 -6.22 -0.58
C THR A 101 -8.32 -7.39 0.40
N GLU A 102 -7.74 -8.49 -0.04
CA GLU A 102 -7.50 -9.68 0.80
C GLU A 102 -6.08 -9.70 1.38
N ILE A 103 -5.27 -8.69 1.08
CA ILE A 103 -3.89 -8.61 1.56
C ILE A 103 -3.83 -7.57 2.66
N PRO A 104 -3.54 -7.97 3.91
CA PRO A 104 -3.55 -7.02 5.03
C PRO A 104 -2.42 -6.00 4.93
N VAL A 105 -2.63 -4.86 5.58
CA VAL A 105 -1.69 -3.75 5.62
C VAL A 105 -1.47 -3.32 7.06
N TRP A 106 -0.20 -3.14 7.41
CA TRP A 106 0.13 -2.59 8.71
C TRP A 106 0.12 -1.05 8.66
N TYR A 107 -0.58 -0.46 9.64
CA TYR A 107 -0.56 0.96 9.95
C TYR A 107 -0.02 1.12 11.36
N TRP A 108 0.43 2.32 11.74
CA TRP A 108 0.90 2.58 13.10
C TRP A 108 -0.13 2.21 14.18
N ASP A 109 -1.43 2.24 13.83
CA ASP A 109 -2.53 1.97 14.76
C ASP A 109 -3.14 0.58 14.61
N GLY A 110 -2.53 -0.31 13.84
CA GLY A 110 -2.98 -1.70 13.73
C GLY A 110 -2.90 -2.27 12.33
N TRP A 111 -3.49 -3.43 12.18
CA TRP A 111 -3.58 -4.14 10.91
C TRP A 111 -4.97 -3.99 10.32
N PHE A 112 -5.02 -3.79 9.01
CA PHE A 112 -6.27 -3.53 8.30
C PHE A 112 -6.29 -4.20 6.94
N TYR A 113 -7.51 -4.50 6.48
CA TYR A 113 -7.77 -4.75 5.06
C TYR A 113 -8.32 -3.46 4.46
N LEU A 114 -7.87 -3.10 3.27
CA LEU A 114 -8.34 -1.90 2.59
C LEU A 114 -9.45 -2.29 1.60
N THR A 115 -10.62 -1.72 1.79
CA THR A 115 -11.78 -1.97 0.91
C THR A 115 -12.14 -0.72 0.11
N GLY A 116 -11.12 -0.07 -0.44
CA GLY A 116 -11.27 1.21 -1.13
C GLY A 116 -10.91 2.35 -0.18
N PHE A 117 -11.87 3.23 0.08
CA PHE A 117 -11.65 4.36 1.00
C PHE A 117 -11.83 3.99 2.47
N ASP A 118 -12.12 2.74 2.77
CA ASP A 118 -12.31 2.28 4.14
C ASP A 118 -11.22 1.31 4.57
N ARG A 119 -10.99 1.25 5.87
CA ARG A 119 -10.10 0.29 6.52
C ARG A 119 -10.96 -0.64 7.38
N VAL A 120 -10.77 -1.94 7.21
CA VAL A 120 -11.44 -2.95 8.04
C VAL A 120 -10.40 -3.57 8.95
N ALA A 121 -10.56 -3.40 10.27
CA ALA A 121 -9.58 -3.87 11.24
C ALA A 121 -9.49 -5.40 11.27
N THR A 122 -8.27 -5.89 11.47
CA THR A 122 -8.00 -7.31 11.72
C THR A 122 -6.99 -7.38 12.88
N THR A 123 -6.71 -8.60 13.35
CA THR A 123 -5.75 -8.79 14.42
C THR A 123 -4.35 -9.00 13.85
N GLU A 124 -3.33 -8.74 14.65
CA GLU A 124 -1.95 -9.01 14.27
C GLU A 124 -1.75 -10.49 13.92
N VAL A 125 -2.29 -11.38 14.75
CA VAL A 125 -2.16 -12.84 14.53
C VAL A 125 -2.80 -13.23 13.20
N ALA A 126 -4.02 -12.78 12.93
CA ALA A 126 -4.72 -13.12 11.70
C ALA A 126 -3.99 -12.53 10.47
N ALA A 127 -3.50 -11.30 10.58
CA ALA A 127 -2.77 -10.66 9.49
C ALA A 127 -1.46 -11.38 9.18
N LYS A 128 -0.68 -11.71 10.20
CA LYS A 128 0.58 -12.43 10.02
C LYS A 128 0.37 -13.83 9.45
N ASN A 129 -0.66 -14.54 9.91
CA ASN A 129 -1.01 -15.84 9.35
C ASN A 129 -1.38 -15.72 7.88
N LYS A 130 -2.11 -14.69 7.52
CA LYS A 130 -2.47 -14.43 6.12
C LYS A 130 -1.23 -14.15 5.26
N MET A 131 -0.31 -13.35 5.77
CA MET A 131 0.94 -13.05 5.07
C MET A 131 1.81 -14.30 4.88
N GLU A 132 1.90 -15.15 5.90
CA GLU A 132 2.62 -16.41 5.80
C GLU A 132 1.97 -17.34 4.76
N GLU A 133 0.65 -17.38 4.71
CA GLU A 133 -0.08 -18.13 3.68
C GLU A 133 0.24 -17.62 2.28
N ILE A 134 0.24 -16.30 2.08
CA ILE A 134 0.49 -15.68 0.78
C ILE A 134 1.92 -15.93 0.32
N TYR A 135 2.89 -15.70 1.19
CA TYR A 135 4.31 -15.73 0.82
C TYR A 135 4.99 -17.08 1.05
N GLY A 136 4.34 -17.98 1.79
CA GLY A 136 4.92 -19.29 2.10
C GLY A 136 6.14 -19.21 3.01
N ARG A 137 6.27 -18.14 3.78
CA ARG A 137 7.38 -17.93 4.73
C ARG A 137 6.91 -17.11 5.91
N LYS A 138 7.65 -17.19 7.02
CA LYS A 138 7.34 -16.36 8.19
C LYS A 138 7.68 -14.89 7.90
N THR A 139 6.84 -14.00 8.42
CA THR A 139 7.07 -12.57 8.32
C THR A 139 8.20 -12.14 9.23
N VAL A 140 8.85 -11.04 8.85
CA VAL A 140 9.88 -10.41 9.68
C VAL A 140 9.17 -9.64 10.81
N ASP A 141 9.64 -9.82 12.02
CA ASP A 141 9.09 -9.11 13.19
C ASP A 141 9.62 -7.67 13.29
#